data_0d6a79b89c4c10754088122e15cc21d9
#
_entry.id   0d6a79b89c4c10754088122e15cc21d9
#
_cell.length_a   1.000
_cell.length_b   1.000
_cell.length_c   1.000
_cell.angle_alpha   90.00
_cell.angle_beta   90.00
_cell.angle_gamma   90.00
#
_symmetry.space_group_name_H-M   'P 1'
#
loop_
_entity.id
_entity.type
_entity.pdbx_description
1 polymer ?
#
loop_
_entity_poly.entity_id
_entity_poly.type
_entity_poly.pdbx_seq_one_letter_code
_entity_poly.pdbx_strand_id
1 'polypeptide(L)'
;SAQGEQWEYRHDASGRRTEKRCDRKKIRFTYLWDGDSIAEIREYRDDKLYSVRHLVFNGFELISQQFSRVRQAHPSVAPQWVTRTNHAVSDLTGRPLMLFNSEGKTVWRPGQTSLWGLALSLPADTGYPDPRGELDPEAAPGLLYAGQWQDVESGLCYNRFRYYEPETGMYLVSDPLGLQGGEQTYRYVPNPLRWIDP
;
A
#
# COMPACT_ATOMS: atom_id res chain seq x y z
N SER A 1 -5.02 -8.51 -15.30
CA SER A 1 -6.15 -8.18 -14.46
C SER A 1 -7.43 -8.79 -15.03
N ALA A 2 -8.41 -9.10 -14.17
CA ALA A 2 -9.66 -9.76 -14.54
C ALA A 2 -10.57 -8.95 -15.52
N GLN A 3 -10.17 -7.74 -15.90
CA GLN A 3 -10.96 -6.84 -16.77
C GLN A 3 -10.22 -6.40 -18.04
N GLY A 4 -9.12 -7.07 -18.43
CA GLY A 4 -8.34 -6.70 -19.61
C GLY A 4 -7.63 -5.34 -19.47
N GLU A 5 -7.40 -4.88 -18.25
CA GLU A 5 -6.63 -3.67 -17.97
C GLU A 5 -5.14 -3.99 -18.03
N GLN A 6 -4.41 -3.20 -18.80
CA GLN A 6 -2.97 -3.29 -18.88
C GLN A 6 -2.36 -2.19 -17.97
N TRP A 7 -1.51 -2.63 -17.05
CA TRP A 7 -0.72 -1.75 -16.18
C TRP A 7 0.75 -1.88 -16.53
N GLU A 8 1.42 -0.75 -16.61
CA GLU A 8 2.85 -0.65 -16.85
C GLU A 8 3.54 -0.14 -15.59
N TYR A 9 4.70 -0.73 -15.28
CA TYR A 9 5.51 -0.38 -14.12
C TYR A 9 6.92 0.00 -14.59
N ARG A 10 7.46 1.08 -14.05
CA ARG A 10 8.83 1.53 -14.31
C ARG A 10 9.62 1.53 -13.00
N HIS A 11 10.88 1.15 -13.12
CA HIS A 11 11.81 1.07 -12.00
C HIS A 11 13.09 1.81 -12.35
N ASP A 12 13.80 2.33 -11.34
CA ASP A 12 15.15 2.83 -11.49
C ASP A 12 16.19 1.69 -11.50
N ALA A 13 17.47 2.04 -11.66
CA ALA A 13 18.57 1.09 -11.68
C ALA A 13 18.78 0.35 -10.34
N SER A 14 18.20 0.85 -9.25
CA SER A 14 18.23 0.25 -7.91
C SER A 14 16.99 -0.61 -7.61
N GLY A 15 16.16 -0.89 -8.62
CA GLY A 15 14.94 -1.68 -8.48
C GLY A 15 13.76 -0.92 -7.84
N ARG A 16 13.91 0.38 -7.54
CA ARG A 16 12.83 1.17 -6.92
C ARG A 16 11.82 1.57 -7.97
N ARG A 17 10.54 1.30 -7.70
CA ARG A 17 9.46 1.71 -8.59
C ARG A 17 9.38 3.23 -8.68
N THR A 18 9.45 3.78 -9.87
CA THR A 18 9.34 5.23 -10.13
C THR A 18 7.98 5.62 -10.67
N GLU A 19 7.30 4.70 -11.37
CA GLU A 19 5.99 4.95 -11.98
C GLU A 19 5.16 3.67 -12.07
N LYS A 20 3.84 3.78 -11.95
CA LYS A 20 2.88 2.81 -12.49
C LYS A 20 1.77 3.54 -13.22
N ARG A 21 1.26 2.98 -14.32
CA ARG A 21 0.21 3.61 -15.12
C ARG A 21 -0.73 2.62 -15.78
N CYS A 22 -1.94 3.09 -16.03
CA CYS A 22 -2.93 2.43 -16.87
C CYS A 22 -3.49 3.44 -17.87
N ASP A 23 -3.09 3.33 -19.13
CA ASP A 23 -3.48 4.30 -20.18
C ASP A 23 -4.98 4.27 -20.44
N ARG A 24 -5.61 3.09 -20.37
CA ARG A 24 -7.07 2.95 -20.53
C ARG A 24 -7.86 3.73 -19.47
N LYS A 25 -7.36 3.76 -18.22
CA LYS A 25 -7.96 4.50 -17.12
C LYS A 25 -7.49 5.95 -17.06
N LYS A 26 -6.47 6.30 -17.83
CA LYS A 26 -5.77 7.59 -17.77
C LYS A 26 -5.30 7.93 -16.35
N ILE A 27 -4.82 6.91 -15.65
CA ILE A 27 -4.29 7.00 -14.29
C ILE A 27 -2.80 6.71 -14.32
N ARG A 28 -2.04 7.53 -13.63
CA ARG A 28 -0.59 7.38 -13.46
C ARG A 28 -0.20 7.73 -12.04
N PHE A 29 0.64 6.90 -11.42
CA PHE A 29 1.26 7.14 -10.12
C PHE A 29 2.76 7.32 -10.30
N THR A 30 3.35 8.27 -9.59
CA THR A 30 4.81 8.42 -9.48
C THR A 30 5.23 8.32 -8.02
N TYR A 31 6.45 7.83 -7.81
CA TYR A 31 6.98 7.50 -6.50
C TYR A 31 8.30 8.22 -6.26
N LEU A 32 8.40 8.92 -5.13
CA LEU A 32 9.65 9.50 -4.64
C LEU A 32 10.11 8.67 -3.44
N TRP A 33 11.38 8.30 -3.44
CA TRP A 33 11.98 7.46 -2.41
C TRP A 33 12.89 8.27 -1.49
N ASP A 34 12.88 7.92 -0.21
CA ASP A 34 13.87 8.31 0.78
C ASP A 34 14.54 7.02 1.29
N GLY A 35 15.77 6.78 0.85
CA GLY A 35 16.43 5.51 1.08
C GLY A 35 15.64 4.32 0.50
N ASP A 36 15.21 3.42 1.35
CA ASP A 36 14.47 2.21 1.01
C ASP A 36 12.95 2.33 1.24
N SER A 37 12.48 3.51 1.65
CA SER A 37 11.07 3.77 1.88
C SER A 37 10.50 4.77 0.87
N ILE A 38 9.23 4.60 0.49
CA ILE A 38 8.53 5.56 -0.36
C ILE A 38 8.12 6.76 0.50
N ALA A 39 8.69 7.94 0.21
CA ALA A 39 8.38 9.18 0.91
C ALA A 39 7.16 9.90 0.34
N GLU A 40 6.93 9.76 -0.97
CA GLU A 40 5.81 10.45 -1.63
C GLU A 40 5.23 9.60 -2.76
N ILE A 41 3.90 9.61 -2.87
CA ILE A 41 3.15 9.04 -3.99
C ILE A 41 2.27 10.14 -4.58
N ARG A 42 2.41 10.40 -5.88
CA ARG A 42 1.54 11.31 -6.62
C ARG A 42 0.65 10.52 -7.57
N GLU A 43 -0.63 10.82 -7.55
CA GLU A 43 -1.61 10.30 -8.50
C GLU A 43 -1.99 11.37 -9.50
N TYR A 44 -1.97 11.01 -10.77
CA TYR A 44 -2.44 11.84 -11.88
C TYR A 44 -3.64 11.17 -12.54
N ARG A 45 -4.63 11.95 -12.90
CA ARG A 45 -5.80 11.56 -13.70
C ARG A 45 -5.92 12.50 -14.88
N ASP A 46 -6.07 11.97 -16.10
CA ASP A 46 -6.02 12.78 -17.33
C ASP A 46 -4.82 13.76 -17.33
N ASP A 47 -3.63 13.27 -16.95
CA ASP A 47 -2.38 14.03 -16.81
C ASP A 47 -2.40 15.22 -15.82
N LYS A 48 -3.47 15.39 -15.07
CA LYS A 48 -3.58 16.40 -14.02
C LYS A 48 -3.29 15.80 -12.66
N LEU A 49 -2.50 16.49 -11.84
CA LEU A 49 -2.26 16.08 -10.46
C LEU A 49 -3.59 16.03 -9.69
N TYR A 50 -3.93 14.84 -9.20
CA TYR A 50 -5.18 14.56 -8.50
C TYR A 50 -4.99 14.41 -7.00
N SER A 51 -3.95 13.68 -6.57
CA SER A 51 -3.63 13.52 -5.16
C SER A 51 -2.14 13.40 -4.90
N VAL A 52 -1.72 13.75 -3.69
CA VAL A 52 -0.37 13.59 -3.16
C VAL A 52 -0.46 12.94 -1.80
N ARG A 53 0.32 11.90 -1.57
CA ARG A 53 0.49 11.25 -0.27
C ARG A 53 1.94 11.36 0.15
N HIS A 54 2.21 12.07 1.24
CA HIS A 54 3.49 12.06 1.91
C HIS A 54 3.47 11.04 3.04
N LEU A 55 4.58 10.33 3.21
CA LEU A 55 4.72 9.22 4.15
C LEU A 55 5.98 9.43 4.98
N VAL A 56 5.86 9.25 6.28
CA VAL A 56 6.98 9.36 7.22
C VAL A 56 7.19 8.00 7.86
N PHE A 57 8.41 7.48 7.69
CA PHE A 57 8.82 6.18 8.22
C PHE A 57 9.92 6.33 9.26
N ASN A 58 9.96 5.38 10.20
CA ASN A 58 11.13 5.06 11.01
C ASN A 58 11.59 3.66 10.59
N GLY A 59 12.66 3.58 9.77
CA GLY A 59 12.97 2.35 9.05
C GLY A 59 11.83 1.96 8.10
N PHE A 60 11.21 0.81 8.33
CA PHE A 60 10.05 0.34 7.56
C PHE A 60 8.70 0.55 8.28
N GLU A 61 8.73 1.07 9.49
CA GLU A 61 7.53 1.39 10.26
C GLU A 61 6.92 2.72 9.81
N LEU A 62 5.67 2.69 9.35
CA LEU A 62 4.93 3.91 9.04
C LEU A 62 4.58 4.65 10.34
N ILE A 63 5.04 5.89 10.48
CA ILE A 63 4.73 6.77 11.63
C ILE A 63 3.52 7.65 11.33
N SER A 64 3.51 8.27 10.15
CA SER A 64 2.40 9.14 9.74
C SER A 64 2.30 9.24 8.24
N GLN A 65 1.11 9.64 7.78
CA GLN A 65 0.88 10.03 6.39
C GLN A 65 0.11 11.33 6.32
N GLN A 66 0.44 12.14 5.33
CA GLN A 66 -0.35 13.30 4.94
C GLN A 66 -0.92 13.05 3.54
N PHE A 67 -2.23 13.06 3.43
CA PHE A 67 -2.93 12.85 2.16
C PHE A 67 -3.64 14.11 1.73
N SER A 68 -3.27 14.61 0.57
CA SER A 68 -3.84 15.79 -0.08
C SER A 68 -4.47 15.40 -1.40
N ARG A 69 -5.69 15.85 -1.66
CA ARG A 69 -6.33 15.63 -2.95
C ARG A 69 -7.20 16.80 -3.39
N VAL A 70 -7.45 16.86 -4.69
CA VAL A 70 -8.40 17.80 -5.28
C VAL A 70 -9.84 17.32 -4.99
N ARG A 71 -10.64 18.20 -4.43
CA ARG A 71 -12.08 18.02 -4.27
C ARG A 71 -12.82 19.16 -4.94
N GLN A 72 -13.91 18.84 -5.59
CA GLN A 72 -14.85 19.79 -6.15
C GLN A 72 -16.25 19.49 -5.59
N ALA A 73 -16.77 20.39 -4.77
CA ALA A 73 -18.06 20.21 -4.11
C ALA A 73 -19.25 20.26 -5.10
N HIS A 74 -19.11 21.06 -6.17
CA HIS A 74 -20.09 21.20 -7.23
C HIS A 74 -19.38 21.65 -8.53
N PRO A 75 -19.86 21.29 -9.74
CA PRO A 75 -19.23 21.69 -11.00
C PRO A 75 -19.01 23.20 -11.18
N SER A 76 -19.83 24.03 -10.55
CA SER A 76 -19.71 25.50 -10.57
C SER A 76 -18.73 26.09 -9.55
N VAL A 77 -18.17 25.24 -8.65
CA VAL A 77 -17.21 25.67 -7.63
C VAL A 77 -15.81 25.27 -8.07
N ALA A 78 -14.84 26.16 -7.91
CA ALA A 78 -13.45 25.85 -8.23
C ALA A 78 -12.95 24.65 -7.38
N PRO A 79 -12.20 23.72 -7.99
CA PRO A 79 -11.58 22.64 -7.24
C PRO A 79 -10.66 23.17 -6.14
N GLN A 80 -10.70 22.54 -4.98
CA GLN A 80 -9.85 22.89 -3.83
C GLN A 80 -9.05 21.69 -3.37
N TRP A 81 -7.84 21.94 -2.86
CA TRP A 81 -7.03 20.94 -2.19
C TRP A 81 -7.53 20.73 -0.76
N VAL A 82 -7.78 19.49 -0.41
CA VAL A 82 -8.11 19.07 0.95
C VAL A 82 -7.01 18.18 1.45
N THR A 83 -6.42 18.53 2.59
CA THR A 83 -5.32 17.82 3.23
C THR A 83 -5.77 17.20 4.55
N ARG A 84 -5.35 15.97 4.81
CA ARG A 84 -5.57 15.25 6.06
C ARG A 84 -4.27 14.62 6.52
N THR A 85 -3.99 14.69 7.80
CA THR A 85 -2.85 14.01 8.42
C THR A 85 -3.35 12.90 9.33
N ASN A 86 -2.77 11.72 9.19
CA ASN A 86 -3.09 10.57 10.01
C ASN A 86 -1.79 10.01 10.61
N HIS A 87 -1.88 9.49 11.83
CA HIS A 87 -0.79 8.85 12.53
C HIS A 87 -1.03 7.35 12.56
N ALA A 88 0.05 6.57 12.44
CA ALA A 88 -0.04 5.13 12.39
C ALA A 88 0.34 4.50 13.74
N VAL A 89 -0.28 3.36 14.01
CA VAL A 89 0.16 2.38 15.00
C VAL A 89 0.46 1.10 14.25
N SER A 90 1.64 0.55 14.47
CA SER A 90 2.12 -0.66 13.82
C SER A 90 2.39 -1.76 14.82
N ASP A 91 2.47 -3.00 14.36
CA ASP A 91 2.97 -4.13 15.15
C ASP A 91 4.53 -4.10 15.22
N LEU A 92 5.09 -5.11 15.87
CA LEU A 92 6.55 -5.23 16.05
C LEU A 92 7.34 -5.38 14.75
N THR A 93 6.68 -5.72 13.65
CA THR A 93 7.29 -5.88 12.32
C THR A 93 7.06 -4.67 11.43
N GLY A 94 6.42 -3.59 11.94
CA GLY A 94 6.13 -2.40 11.16
C GLY A 94 4.87 -2.50 10.29
N ARG A 95 4.06 -3.57 10.43
CA ARG A 95 2.77 -3.67 9.75
C ARG A 95 1.78 -2.67 10.36
N PRO A 96 1.17 -1.78 9.57
CA PRO A 96 0.16 -0.86 10.11
C PRO A 96 -1.07 -1.62 10.63
N LEU A 97 -1.44 -1.37 11.88
CA LEU A 97 -2.61 -1.94 12.54
C LEU A 97 -3.77 -0.95 12.59
N MET A 98 -3.48 0.34 12.60
CA MET A 98 -4.49 1.38 12.69
C MET A 98 -3.90 2.73 12.29
N LEU A 99 -4.75 3.56 11.66
CA LEU A 99 -4.47 4.98 11.50
C LEU A 99 -5.54 5.79 12.22
N PHE A 100 -5.11 6.90 12.82
CA PHE A 100 -6.00 7.84 13.51
C PHE A 100 -5.68 9.28 13.11
N ASN A 101 -6.69 10.13 13.17
CA ASN A 101 -6.54 11.56 12.87
C ASN A 101 -5.99 12.32 14.09
N SER A 102 -5.79 13.65 13.95
CA SER A 102 -5.31 14.53 15.01
C SER A 102 -6.23 14.62 16.24
N GLU A 103 -7.49 14.21 16.10
CA GLU A 103 -8.48 14.16 17.18
C GLU A 103 -8.46 12.82 17.94
N GLY A 104 -7.59 11.87 17.53
CA GLY A 104 -7.51 10.52 18.09
C GLY A 104 -8.60 9.57 17.56
N LYS A 105 -9.41 9.99 16.58
CA LYS A 105 -10.41 9.12 15.96
C LYS A 105 -9.75 8.17 14.96
N THR A 106 -10.04 6.88 15.06
CA THR A 106 -9.60 5.88 14.09
C THR A 106 -10.22 6.17 12.72
N VAL A 107 -9.36 6.27 11.69
CA VAL A 107 -9.76 6.54 10.31
C VAL A 107 -9.52 5.36 9.39
N TRP A 108 -8.66 4.41 9.78
CA TRP A 108 -8.40 3.19 9.02
C TRP A 108 -7.95 2.05 9.92
N ARG A 109 -8.32 0.85 9.54
CA ARG A 109 -7.82 -0.44 10.06
C ARG A 109 -7.68 -1.44 8.91
N PRO A 110 -6.72 -2.37 8.96
CA PRO A 110 -6.66 -3.46 7.99
C PRO A 110 -7.92 -4.33 8.10
N GLY A 111 -8.34 -4.89 6.98
CA GLY A 111 -9.31 -5.97 6.98
C GLY A 111 -8.74 -7.23 7.63
N GLN A 112 -9.60 -8.21 7.84
CA GLN A 112 -9.13 -9.54 8.24
C GLN A 112 -8.32 -10.15 7.11
N THR A 113 -7.19 -10.73 7.47
CA THR A 113 -6.30 -11.42 6.53
C THR A 113 -5.86 -12.76 7.11
N SER A 114 -5.48 -13.67 6.22
CA SER A 114 -4.68 -14.83 6.62
C SER A 114 -3.35 -14.38 7.23
N LEU A 115 -2.60 -15.31 7.81
CA LEU A 115 -1.23 -15.04 8.30
C LEU A 115 -0.32 -14.49 7.19
N TRP A 116 -0.59 -14.82 5.94
CA TRP A 116 0.19 -14.43 4.76
C TRP A 116 -0.39 -13.21 4.03
N GLY A 117 -1.39 -12.56 4.61
CA GLY A 117 -1.93 -11.30 4.11
C GLY A 117 -3.05 -11.42 3.08
N LEU A 118 -3.50 -12.63 2.74
CA LEU A 118 -4.67 -12.81 1.90
C LEU A 118 -5.91 -12.22 2.59
N ALA A 119 -6.57 -11.28 1.92
CA ALA A 119 -7.83 -10.72 2.42
C ALA A 119 -8.89 -11.80 2.57
N LEU A 120 -9.50 -11.88 3.76
CA LEU A 120 -10.57 -12.82 4.05
C LEU A 120 -11.91 -12.12 3.94
N SER A 121 -12.80 -12.69 3.13
CA SER A 121 -14.20 -12.29 3.11
C SER A 121 -14.89 -12.88 4.34
N LEU A 122 -15.34 -12.03 5.27
CA LEU A 122 -16.21 -12.50 6.33
C LEU A 122 -17.56 -12.90 5.72
N PRO A 123 -18.15 -14.02 6.14
CA PRO A 123 -19.56 -14.31 5.84
C PRO A 123 -20.41 -13.13 6.30
N ALA A 124 -21.39 -12.74 5.49
CA ALA A 124 -22.29 -11.61 5.80
C ALA A 124 -23.09 -11.82 7.11
N ASP A 125 -23.03 -12.99 7.70
CA ASP A 125 -23.85 -13.45 8.82
C ASP A 125 -23.09 -13.61 10.15
N THR A 126 -21.93 -13.00 10.31
CA THR A 126 -21.19 -13.11 11.59
C THR A 126 -21.81 -12.29 12.73
N GLY A 127 -22.85 -11.49 12.46
CA GLY A 127 -23.49 -10.62 13.46
C GLY A 127 -22.60 -9.48 13.98
N TYR A 128 -21.35 -9.42 13.54
CA TYR A 128 -20.43 -8.31 13.86
C TYR A 128 -20.45 -7.31 12.72
N PRO A 129 -20.76 -6.02 12.98
CA PRO A 129 -20.64 -5.00 11.97
C PRO A 129 -19.17 -4.96 11.47
N ASP A 130 -18.99 -4.85 10.15
CA ASP A 130 -17.67 -4.64 9.59
C ASP A 130 -17.12 -3.33 10.18
N PRO A 131 -16.08 -3.37 11.00
CA PRO A 131 -15.53 -2.16 11.62
C PRO A 131 -14.97 -1.16 10.60
N ARG A 132 -14.87 -1.58 9.32
CA ARG A 132 -14.44 -0.71 8.20
C ARG A 132 -15.60 0.11 7.62
N GLY A 133 -16.86 -0.24 7.89
CA GLY A 133 -18.03 0.42 7.28
C GLY A 133 -18.14 1.93 7.58
N GLU A 134 -17.52 2.40 8.65
CA GLU A 134 -17.46 3.81 9.05
C GLU A 134 -16.09 4.47 8.81
N LEU A 135 -15.12 3.73 8.25
CA LEU A 135 -13.76 4.21 8.07
C LEU A 135 -13.57 4.91 6.72
N ASP A 136 -12.59 5.81 6.66
CA ASP A 136 -12.21 6.50 5.43
C ASP A 136 -11.33 5.59 4.55
N PRO A 137 -11.83 5.05 3.43
CA PRO A 137 -11.04 4.19 2.55
C PRO A 137 -9.82 4.90 1.94
N GLU A 138 -9.84 6.24 1.88
CA GLU A 138 -8.73 7.02 1.37
C GLU A 138 -7.57 7.13 2.37
N ALA A 139 -7.83 6.83 3.64
CA ALA A 139 -6.80 6.76 4.66
C ALA A 139 -5.96 5.47 4.58
N ALA A 140 -6.36 4.47 3.78
CA ALA A 140 -5.59 3.24 3.62
C ALA A 140 -4.14 3.54 3.19
N PRO A 141 -3.12 3.07 3.92
CA PRO A 141 -1.73 3.40 3.62
C PRO A 141 -1.21 2.66 2.38
N GLY A 142 -1.87 1.59 1.95
CA GLY A 142 -1.44 0.75 0.82
C GLY A 142 -0.35 -0.26 1.17
N LEU A 143 -0.05 -0.45 2.44
CA LEU A 143 0.94 -1.41 2.94
C LEU A 143 0.26 -2.70 3.41
N LEU A 144 0.86 -3.85 3.09
CA LEU A 144 0.49 -5.14 3.65
C LEU A 144 1.38 -5.47 4.86
N TYR A 145 2.66 -5.64 4.62
CA TYR A 145 3.72 -5.75 5.63
C TYR A 145 4.72 -4.61 5.47
N ALA A 146 5.72 -4.53 6.34
CA ALA A 146 6.81 -3.57 6.22
C ALA A 146 7.47 -3.67 4.84
N GLY A 147 7.55 -2.55 4.12
CA GLY A 147 8.12 -2.48 2.78
C GLY A 147 7.26 -3.05 1.64
N GLN A 148 6.14 -3.72 1.93
CA GLN A 148 5.27 -4.33 0.92
C GLN A 148 4.09 -3.42 0.55
N TRP A 149 4.06 -2.99 -0.71
CA TRP A 149 3.04 -2.10 -1.26
C TRP A 149 2.01 -2.87 -2.08
N GLN A 150 0.76 -2.78 -1.66
CA GLN A 150 -0.35 -3.48 -2.33
C GLN A 150 -0.66 -2.85 -3.70
N ASP A 151 -0.67 -3.68 -4.73
CA ASP A 151 -1.14 -3.33 -6.07
C ASP A 151 -2.55 -3.93 -6.26
N VAL A 152 -3.57 -3.10 -5.99
CA VAL A 152 -5.00 -3.50 -6.00
C VAL A 152 -5.41 -4.10 -7.35
N GLU A 153 -4.81 -3.64 -8.44
CA GLU A 153 -5.09 -4.09 -9.79
C GLU A 153 -4.62 -5.51 -10.09
N SER A 154 -3.59 -5.98 -9.39
CA SER A 154 -3.03 -7.34 -9.59
C SER A 154 -3.28 -8.27 -8.42
N GLY A 155 -3.58 -7.72 -7.23
CA GLY A 155 -3.62 -8.47 -5.97
C GLY A 155 -2.25 -8.82 -5.39
N LEU A 156 -1.18 -8.41 -6.08
CA LEU A 156 0.20 -8.64 -5.65
C LEU A 156 0.67 -7.50 -4.73
N CYS A 157 1.76 -7.77 -4.00
CA CYS A 157 2.45 -6.74 -3.24
C CYS A 157 3.85 -6.52 -3.80
N TYR A 158 4.15 -5.28 -4.18
CA TYR A 158 5.47 -4.87 -4.61
C TYR A 158 6.39 -4.75 -3.41
N ASN A 159 7.48 -5.50 -3.39
CA ASN A 159 8.55 -5.47 -2.38
C ASN A 159 9.90 -5.24 -3.07
N ARG A 160 10.14 -4.03 -3.54
CA ARG A 160 11.34 -3.57 -4.23
C ARG A 160 11.83 -4.50 -5.37
N PHE A 161 12.54 -5.56 -5.05
CA PHE A 161 13.12 -6.49 -6.04
C PHE A 161 12.20 -7.63 -6.44
N ARG A 162 11.13 -7.85 -5.69
CA ARG A 162 10.22 -8.97 -5.83
C ARG A 162 8.75 -8.56 -5.75
N TYR A 163 7.88 -9.41 -6.29
CA TYR A 163 6.45 -9.33 -6.06
C TYR A 163 6.02 -10.48 -5.18
N TYR A 164 5.35 -10.14 -4.10
CA TYR A 164 4.78 -11.08 -3.16
C TYR A 164 3.32 -11.37 -3.50
N GLU A 165 2.94 -12.64 -3.44
CA GLU A 165 1.57 -13.10 -3.68
C GLU A 165 0.93 -13.55 -2.35
N PRO A 166 -0.02 -12.77 -1.79
CA PRO A 166 -0.64 -13.10 -0.49
C PRO A 166 -1.44 -14.40 -0.49
N GLU A 167 -1.91 -14.86 -1.68
CA GLU A 167 -2.67 -16.10 -1.83
C GLU A 167 -1.81 -17.32 -1.54
N THR A 168 -0.59 -17.35 -2.04
CA THR A 168 0.35 -18.45 -1.84
C THR A 168 1.29 -18.23 -0.66
N GLY A 169 1.45 -16.99 -0.20
CA GLY A 169 2.42 -16.62 0.82
C GLY A 169 3.87 -16.63 0.32
N MET A 170 4.09 -16.49 -0.99
CA MET A 170 5.38 -16.63 -1.64
C MET A 170 5.69 -15.46 -2.57
N TYR A 171 6.97 -15.28 -2.89
CA TYR A 171 7.41 -14.42 -3.97
C TYR A 171 7.26 -15.11 -5.33
N LEU A 172 7.00 -14.32 -6.38
CA LEU A 172 6.87 -14.82 -7.75
C LEU A 172 8.21 -15.18 -8.38
N VAL A 173 9.31 -14.66 -7.85
CA VAL A 173 10.68 -14.91 -8.32
C VAL A 173 11.57 -15.28 -7.14
N SER A 174 12.66 -16.01 -7.44
CA SER A 174 13.65 -16.39 -6.43
C SER A 174 14.36 -15.16 -5.85
N ASP A 175 14.88 -15.31 -4.64
CA ASP A 175 15.67 -14.29 -3.97
C ASP A 175 16.89 -13.90 -4.85
N PRO A 176 17.12 -12.58 -5.08
CA PRO A 176 18.32 -12.11 -5.77
C PRO A 176 19.64 -12.56 -5.12
N LEU A 177 19.64 -12.78 -3.80
CA LEU A 177 20.78 -13.32 -3.05
C LEU A 177 20.94 -14.84 -3.19
N GLY A 178 19.96 -15.51 -3.83
CA GLY A 178 19.96 -16.96 -3.97
C GLY A 178 19.99 -17.66 -2.61
N LEU A 179 20.83 -18.69 -2.49
CA LEU A 179 20.98 -19.46 -1.23
C LEU A 179 21.59 -18.64 -0.06
N GLN A 180 22.18 -17.48 -0.32
CA GLN A 180 22.65 -16.57 0.74
C GLN A 180 21.50 -15.94 1.51
N GLY A 181 20.34 -15.74 0.85
CA GLY A 181 19.10 -15.28 1.49
C GLY A 181 18.34 -16.40 2.23
N GLY A 182 18.77 -17.66 2.11
CA GLY A 182 18.14 -18.81 2.75
C GLY A 182 17.89 -19.97 1.79
N GLU A 183 17.59 -21.16 2.34
CA GLU A 183 17.34 -22.36 1.53
C GLU A 183 16.05 -22.29 0.71
N GLN A 184 15.08 -21.50 1.16
CA GLN A 184 13.77 -21.36 0.50
C GLN A 184 13.68 -20.01 -0.22
N THR A 185 14.26 -19.92 -1.40
CA THR A 185 14.47 -18.68 -2.15
C THR A 185 13.20 -17.95 -2.59
N TYR A 186 12.02 -18.59 -2.58
CA TYR A 186 10.73 -18.00 -2.91
C TYR A 186 9.90 -17.62 -1.68
N ARG A 187 10.36 -18.01 -0.49
CA ARG A 187 9.62 -17.74 0.75
C ARG A 187 9.77 -16.27 1.16
N TYR A 188 8.72 -15.68 1.73
CA TYR A 188 8.81 -14.37 2.38
C TYR A 188 9.68 -14.49 3.63
N VAL A 189 9.13 -14.89 4.75
CA VAL A 189 9.87 -15.09 6.01
C VAL A 189 9.30 -16.31 6.75
N PRO A 190 10.04 -16.90 7.69
CA PRO A 190 9.52 -18.02 8.49
C PRO A 190 8.27 -17.67 9.31
N ASN A 191 8.17 -16.43 9.79
CA ASN A 191 7.06 -15.96 10.59
C ASN A 191 6.87 -14.44 10.39
N PRO A 192 5.85 -13.99 9.62
CA PRO A 192 5.61 -12.58 9.30
C PRO A 192 5.18 -11.72 10.50
N LEU A 193 4.91 -12.33 11.66
CA LEU A 193 4.65 -11.61 12.91
C LEU A 193 5.93 -11.24 13.69
N ARG A 194 7.09 -11.71 13.26
CA ARG A 194 8.37 -11.51 13.94
C ARG A 194 9.53 -11.13 13.02
N TRP A 195 9.38 -11.37 11.74
CA TRP A 195 10.42 -11.17 10.75
C TRP A 195 9.93 -10.32 9.62
N ILE A 196 10.82 -9.54 9.05
CA ILE A 196 10.60 -8.76 7.82
C ILE A 196 11.64 -9.17 6.79
N ASP A 197 11.31 -8.96 5.53
CA ASP A 197 12.20 -9.08 4.38
C ASP A 197 12.20 -7.72 3.66
N PRO A 198 13.16 -6.84 4.04
CA PRO A 198 13.18 -5.44 3.63
C PRO A 198 13.59 -5.22 2.18
#